data_5b7cacb9770050f476db4a3d2ae6c89f
#
_entry.id   5b7cacb9770050f476db4a3d2ae6c89f
#
_cell.length_a   1.000
_cell.length_b   1.000
_cell.length_c   1.000
_cell.angle_alpha   90.00
_cell.angle_beta   90.00
_cell.angle_gamma   90.00
#
_symmetry.space_group_name_H-M   'P 1'
#
loop_
_entity.id
_entity.type
_entity.pdbx_description
1 polymer ?
#
loop_
_entity_poly.entity_id
_entity_poly.type
_entity_poly.pdbx_seq_one_letter_code
_entity_poly.pdbx_strand_id
1 'polypeptide(L)'
;MKVTKETHFGIQRKIVANMTSESWETIPHISYIYEPEVSKFLDVVKELNASGKFPVKITVNTIMLKALAEAFKAAPCLNAHIEFNRKLVRGKISEFDEIHVSMTWILPNGEMMTLNLHDIGNKNLVELTEYIADVGRRIGNTDLNEVMFSVSMHDTIKKLKKGKIIQVLQRLIGSKTGKHKVRTLKGEEKKAYYSIPEHDRLTKKDIEQGTVTISNLGSIHRNQKGMCFLLEIIPPQVTAIAVNAIQKKPVVVYL
;
A
#
# COMPACT_ATOMS: atom_id res chain seq x y z
N MET A 1 18.50 -5.61 33.11
CA MET A 1 17.63 -6.38 32.18
C MET A 1 18.52 -7.21 31.24
N LYS A 2 18.14 -8.47 30.94
CA LYS A 2 18.89 -9.35 30.02
C LYS A 2 18.20 -9.29 28.65
N VAL A 3 18.94 -8.92 27.59
CA VAL A 3 18.44 -8.96 26.22
C VAL A 3 18.28 -10.41 25.79
N THR A 4 17.07 -10.82 25.36
CA THR A 4 16.78 -12.20 24.92
C THR A 4 17.00 -12.38 23.42
N LYS A 5 16.79 -11.32 22.63
CA LYS A 5 16.96 -11.33 21.17
C LYS A 5 17.20 -9.93 20.64
N GLU A 6 18.13 -9.79 19.70
CA GLU A 6 18.39 -8.57 18.95
C GLU A 6 18.20 -8.84 17.45
N THR A 7 17.43 -8.01 16.76
CA THR A 7 17.17 -8.15 15.33
C THR A 7 17.43 -6.83 14.63
N HIS A 8 18.38 -6.81 13.69
CA HIS A 8 18.66 -5.64 12.86
C HIS A 8 17.62 -5.48 11.75
N PHE A 9 17.33 -4.23 11.40
CA PHE A 9 16.33 -3.92 10.37
C PHE A 9 16.78 -4.40 8.99
N GLY A 10 15.97 -5.25 8.36
CA GLY A 10 16.00 -5.52 6.93
C GLY A 10 15.54 -4.31 6.11
N ILE A 11 15.55 -4.43 4.76
CA ILE A 11 15.19 -3.32 3.86
C ILE A 11 13.76 -2.83 4.09
N GLN A 12 12.81 -3.74 4.25
CA GLN A 12 11.39 -3.44 4.45
C GLN A 12 11.18 -2.59 5.71
N ARG A 13 11.73 -3.02 6.87
CA ARG A 13 11.62 -2.25 8.12
C ARG A 13 12.29 -0.90 8.05
N LYS A 14 13.40 -0.77 7.31
CA LYS A 14 14.07 0.53 7.09
C LYS A 14 13.16 1.47 6.29
N ILE A 15 12.51 0.97 5.24
CA ILE A 15 11.57 1.76 4.41
C ILE A 15 10.40 2.20 5.28
N VAL A 16 9.73 1.26 5.96
CA VAL A 16 8.56 1.55 6.80
C VAL A 16 8.93 2.55 7.91
N ALA A 17 9.99 2.30 8.68
CA ALA A 17 10.39 3.20 9.76
C ALA A 17 10.69 4.62 9.25
N ASN A 18 11.37 4.75 8.10
CA ASN A 18 11.66 6.06 7.52
C ASN A 18 10.39 6.78 7.05
N MET A 19 9.47 6.06 6.38
CA MET A 19 8.24 6.65 5.85
C MET A 19 7.29 7.05 6.98
N THR A 20 7.12 6.21 7.99
CA THR A 20 6.28 6.48 9.16
C THR A 20 6.84 7.67 9.98
N SER A 21 8.14 7.72 10.22
CA SER A 21 8.76 8.86 10.90
C SER A 21 8.57 10.16 10.12
N GLU A 22 8.82 10.15 8.79
CA GLU A 22 8.61 11.31 7.93
C GLU A 22 7.14 11.77 7.95
N SER A 23 6.19 10.83 7.95
CA SER A 23 4.76 11.09 8.05
C SER A 23 4.41 11.84 9.35
N TRP A 24 4.82 11.32 10.50
CA TRP A 24 4.55 11.93 11.81
C TRP A 24 5.22 13.28 12.00
N GLU A 25 6.39 13.49 11.41
CA GLU A 25 7.12 14.75 11.50
C GLU A 25 6.55 15.85 10.60
N THR A 26 5.87 15.48 9.50
CA THR A 26 5.53 16.43 8.44
C THR A 26 4.04 16.60 8.18
N ILE A 27 3.19 15.65 8.60
CA ILE A 27 1.75 15.67 8.31
C ILE A 27 0.93 15.79 9.59
N PRO A 28 0.12 16.86 9.76
CA PRO A 28 -0.91 16.91 10.78
C PRO A 28 -2.09 16.01 10.38
N HIS A 29 -2.23 14.86 11.06
CA HIS A 29 -3.29 13.90 10.78
C HIS A 29 -4.61 14.30 11.43
N ILE A 30 -5.72 14.10 10.68
CA ILE A 30 -7.08 14.15 11.20
C ILE A 30 -7.75 12.84 10.83
N SER A 31 -8.37 12.17 11.80
CA SER A 31 -9.10 10.93 11.59
C SER A 31 -10.60 11.16 11.65
N TYR A 32 -11.32 10.60 10.65
CA TYR A 32 -12.76 10.50 10.66
C TYR A 32 -13.16 9.03 10.63
N ILE A 33 -14.02 8.61 11.56
CA ILE A 33 -14.46 7.22 11.68
C ILE A 33 -15.92 7.14 11.24
N TYR A 34 -16.18 6.24 10.29
CA TYR A 34 -17.52 5.93 9.82
C TYR A 34 -17.79 4.43 9.93
N GLU A 35 -18.91 4.06 10.53
CA GLU A 35 -19.34 2.68 10.71
C GLU A 35 -20.63 2.43 9.91
N PRO A 36 -20.55 2.06 8.62
CA PRO A 36 -21.73 1.75 7.82
C PRO A 36 -22.34 0.41 8.24
N GLU A 37 -23.67 0.34 8.18
CA GLU A 37 -24.40 -0.92 8.24
C GLU A 37 -24.22 -1.66 6.90
N VAL A 38 -23.72 -2.91 6.94
CA VAL A 38 -23.30 -3.66 5.74
C VAL A 38 -24.03 -4.98 5.53
N SER A 39 -25.09 -5.30 6.30
CA SER A 39 -25.82 -6.58 6.17
C SER A 39 -26.41 -6.74 4.77
N LYS A 40 -27.15 -5.75 4.27
CA LYS A 40 -27.70 -5.77 2.91
C LYS A 40 -26.61 -5.86 1.84
N PHE A 41 -25.50 -5.16 2.04
CA PHE A 41 -24.36 -5.24 1.14
C PHE A 41 -23.78 -6.66 1.05
N LEU A 42 -23.65 -7.35 2.17
CA LEU A 42 -23.15 -8.74 2.20
C LEU A 42 -24.12 -9.72 1.52
N ASP A 43 -25.43 -9.50 1.65
CA ASP A 43 -26.42 -10.33 0.99
C ASP A 43 -26.40 -10.11 -0.54
N VAL A 44 -26.29 -8.87 -1.00
CA VAL A 44 -26.11 -8.57 -2.43
C VAL A 44 -24.84 -9.23 -2.99
N VAL A 45 -23.73 -9.25 -2.24
CA VAL A 45 -22.50 -9.94 -2.68
C VAL A 45 -22.73 -11.45 -2.84
N LYS A 46 -23.49 -12.09 -1.93
CA LYS A 46 -23.84 -13.51 -2.03
C LYS A 46 -24.71 -13.77 -3.27
N GLU A 47 -25.77 -12.99 -3.46
CA GLU A 47 -26.66 -13.08 -4.63
C GLU A 47 -25.92 -12.87 -5.94
N LEU A 48 -25.03 -11.89 -6.00
CA LEU A 48 -24.19 -11.61 -7.15
C LEU A 48 -23.38 -12.85 -7.56
N ASN A 49 -22.70 -13.48 -6.60
CA ASN A 49 -21.94 -14.68 -6.87
C ASN A 49 -22.80 -15.91 -7.17
N ALA A 50 -23.99 -16.02 -6.58
CA ALA A 50 -24.94 -17.11 -6.85
C ALA A 50 -25.60 -16.99 -8.23
N SER A 51 -25.67 -15.79 -8.81
CA SER A 51 -26.31 -15.55 -10.10
C SER A 51 -25.63 -16.22 -11.30
N GLY A 52 -24.37 -16.65 -11.16
CA GLY A 52 -23.56 -17.22 -12.23
C GLY A 52 -23.23 -16.25 -13.38
N LYS A 53 -23.56 -14.97 -13.23
CA LYS A 53 -23.33 -13.94 -14.27
C LYS A 53 -21.86 -13.55 -14.45
N PHE A 54 -21.02 -13.85 -13.47
CA PHE A 54 -19.61 -13.48 -13.47
C PHE A 54 -18.71 -14.71 -13.64
N PRO A 55 -17.70 -14.65 -14.51
CA PRO A 55 -16.78 -15.77 -14.73
C PRO A 55 -15.83 -16.00 -13.53
N VAL A 56 -15.73 -15.03 -12.62
CA VAL A 56 -14.86 -15.06 -11.43
C VAL A 56 -15.67 -14.76 -10.17
N LYS A 57 -15.22 -15.28 -9.04
CA LYS A 57 -15.83 -15.01 -7.74
C LYS A 57 -15.49 -13.59 -7.29
N ILE A 58 -16.49 -12.71 -7.28
CA ILE A 58 -16.35 -11.34 -6.81
C ILE A 58 -16.26 -11.32 -5.28
N THR A 59 -15.23 -10.69 -4.75
CA THR A 59 -14.99 -10.64 -3.30
C THR A 59 -15.52 -9.33 -2.69
N VAL A 60 -15.80 -9.34 -1.38
CA VAL A 60 -16.13 -8.12 -0.63
C VAL A 60 -15.02 -7.07 -0.81
N ASN A 61 -13.76 -7.50 -0.81
CA ASN A 61 -12.61 -6.60 -1.02
C ASN A 61 -12.66 -5.91 -2.39
N THR A 62 -12.96 -6.66 -3.46
CA THR A 62 -13.06 -6.10 -4.82
C THR A 62 -14.16 -5.04 -4.90
N ILE A 63 -15.35 -5.34 -4.34
CA ILE A 63 -16.47 -4.39 -4.37
C ILE A 63 -16.17 -3.17 -3.51
N MET A 64 -15.56 -3.35 -2.33
CA MET A 64 -15.13 -2.25 -1.47
C MET A 64 -14.13 -1.33 -2.19
N LEU A 65 -13.13 -1.89 -2.86
CA LEU A 65 -12.18 -1.10 -3.65
C LEU A 65 -12.87 -0.33 -4.78
N LYS A 66 -13.84 -0.96 -5.46
CA LYS A 66 -14.61 -0.28 -6.51
C LYS A 66 -15.49 0.84 -5.95
N ALA A 67 -16.14 0.63 -4.81
CA ALA A 67 -16.92 1.66 -4.14
C ALA A 67 -16.05 2.85 -3.72
N LEU A 68 -14.86 2.60 -3.18
CA LEU A 68 -13.91 3.65 -2.82
C LEU A 68 -13.39 4.39 -4.07
N ALA A 69 -13.15 3.68 -5.17
CA ALA A 69 -12.77 4.33 -6.43
C ALA A 69 -13.86 5.30 -6.93
N GLU A 70 -15.13 4.91 -6.87
CA GLU A 70 -16.25 5.82 -7.23
C GLU A 70 -16.36 7.00 -6.25
N ALA A 71 -16.08 6.79 -4.95
CA ALA A 71 -16.03 7.87 -3.97
C ALA A 71 -14.89 8.88 -4.27
N PHE A 72 -13.71 8.42 -4.68
CA PHE A 72 -12.63 9.30 -5.11
C PHE A 72 -12.94 10.08 -6.39
N LYS A 73 -13.68 9.50 -7.33
CA LYS A 73 -14.19 10.23 -8.50
C LYS A 73 -15.16 11.35 -8.11
N ALA A 74 -16.00 11.09 -7.10
CA ALA A 74 -16.95 12.09 -6.58
C ALA A 74 -16.26 13.18 -5.74
N ALA A 75 -15.09 12.88 -5.16
CA ALA A 75 -14.31 13.81 -4.34
C ALA A 75 -12.81 13.79 -4.76
N PRO A 76 -12.46 14.39 -5.92
CA PRO A 76 -11.10 14.34 -6.48
C PRO A 76 -10.01 14.88 -5.54
N CYS A 77 -10.35 15.83 -4.68
CA CYS A 77 -9.44 16.40 -3.68
C CYS A 77 -8.87 15.34 -2.70
N LEU A 78 -9.53 14.19 -2.54
CA LEU A 78 -9.04 13.08 -1.73
C LEU A 78 -8.08 12.16 -2.52
N ASN A 79 -8.08 12.22 -3.87
CA ASN A 79 -7.15 11.52 -4.74
C ASN A 79 -6.06 12.48 -5.22
N ALA A 80 -5.28 13.00 -4.28
CA ALA A 80 -4.34 14.07 -4.54
C ALA A 80 -3.01 13.89 -3.80
N HIS A 81 -2.01 14.61 -4.26
CA HIS A 81 -0.74 14.77 -3.58
C HIS A 81 -0.51 16.23 -3.18
N ILE A 82 0.12 16.42 -2.01
CA ILE A 82 0.53 17.73 -1.51
C ILE A 82 2.04 17.82 -1.44
N GLU A 83 2.59 18.89 -1.98
CA GLU A 83 3.97 19.28 -1.77
C GLU A 83 4.00 20.59 -0.98
N PHE A 84 4.60 20.59 0.22
CA PHE A 84 4.68 21.76 1.07
C PHE A 84 6.11 22.03 1.53
N ASN A 85 6.59 23.23 1.27
CA ASN A 85 7.86 23.71 1.78
C ASN A 85 7.62 24.59 3.00
N ARG A 86 7.80 24.02 4.20
CA ARG A 86 7.57 24.69 5.48
C ARG A 86 8.43 25.96 5.67
N LYS A 87 9.66 25.96 5.16
CA LYS A 87 10.58 27.11 5.32
C LYS A 87 10.12 28.33 4.52
N LEU A 88 9.60 28.10 3.32
CA LEU A 88 9.13 29.16 2.42
C LEU A 88 7.62 29.38 2.53
N VAL A 89 6.92 28.57 3.32
CA VAL A 89 5.45 28.59 3.46
C VAL A 89 4.77 28.56 2.08
N ARG A 90 5.24 27.66 1.19
CA ARG A 90 4.74 27.49 -0.17
C ARG A 90 4.39 26.03 -0.44
N GLY A 91 3.34 25.81 -1.18
CA GLY A 91 2.92 24.46 -1.54
C GLY A 91 2.04 24.44 -2.77
N LYS A 92 1.77 23.21 -3.22
CA LYS A 92 0.78 22.90 -4.25
C LYS A 92 0.07 21.60 -3.91
N ILE A 93 -1.17 21.48 -4.35
CA ILE A 93 -1.96 20.24 -4.37
C ILE A 93 -2.11 19.84 -5.83
N SER A 94 -1.87 18.57 -6.13
CA SER A 94 -2.05 17.98 -7.46
C SER A 94 -3.09 16.88 -7.36
N GLU A 95 -4.26 17.05 -7.96
CA GLU A 95 -5.31 16.04 -8.08
C GLU A 95 -5.02 15.13 -9.27
N PHE A 96 -5.47 13.88 -9.20
CA PHE A 96 -5.23 12.87 -10.23
C PHE A 96 -6.53 12.31 -10.76
N ASP A 97 -6.62 12.11 -12.07
CA ASP A 97 -7.75 11.47 -12.74
C ASP A 97 -7.72 9.95 -12.51
N GLU A 98 -6.53 9.35 -12.59
CA GLU A 98 -6.33 7.94 -12.34
C GLU A 98 -6.23 7.65 -10.84
N ILE A 99 -6.82 6.55 -10.39
CA ILE A 99 -6.81 6.14 -8.99
C ILE A 99 -5.86 4.96 -8.84
N HIS A 100 -4.69 5.24 -8.28
CA HIS A 100 -3.67 4.25 -7.96
C HIS A 100 -3.65 3.98 -6.45
N VAL A 101 -3.98 2.75 -6.07
CA VAL A 101 -4.13 2.39 -4.65
C VAL A 101 -2.91 1.66 -4.14
N SER A 102 -2.22 2.27 -3.18
CA SER A 102 -1.24 1.58 -2.33
C SER A 102 -1.99 0.68 -1.35
N MET A 103 -2.01 -0.63 -1.58
CA MET A 103 -2.71 -1.60 -0.74
C MET A 103 -1.74 -2.53 -0.01
N THR A 104 -2.03 -2.78 1.26
CA THR A 104 -1.22 -3.69 2.08
C THR A 104 -1.52 -5.16 1.72
N TRP A 105 -0.45 -5.92 1.50
CA TRP A 105 -0.45 -7.35 1.24
C TRP A 105 0.31 -8.12 2.31
N ILE A 106 -0.18 -9.29 2.70
CA ILE A 106 0.61 -10.23 3.52
C ILE A 106 1.37 -11.16 2.61
N LEU A 107 2.67 -11.23 2.84
CA LEU A 107 3.58 -12.11 2.13
C LEU A 107 3.57 -13.52 2.72
N PRO A 108 4.03 -14.55 1.96
CA PRO A 108 4.11 -15.93 2.47
C PRO A 108 4.94 -16.08 3.76
N ASN A 109 5.91 -15.21 3.99
CA ASN A 109 6.74 -15.17 5.20
C ASN A 109 6.07 -14.46 6.39
N GLY A 110 4.81 -14.00 6.24
CA GLY A 110 4.07 -13.26 7.26
C GLY A 110 4.40 -11.77 7.37
N GLU A 111 5.32 -11.26 6.57
CA GLU A 111 5.60 -9.82 6.50
C GLU A 111 4.52 -9.10 5.68
N MET A 112 4.28 -7.84 6.00
CA MET A 112 3.34 -6.99 5.24
C MET A 112 4.11 -6.12 4.27
N MET A 113 3.61 -6.03 3.04
CA MET A 113 4.16 -5.18 1.99
C MET A 113 3.04 -4.36 1.35
N THR A 114 3.33 -3.13 0.99
CA THR A 114 2.39 -2.28 0.23
C THR A 114 2.70 -2.41 -1.25
N LEU A 115 1.67 -2.74 -2.04
CA LEU A 115 1.72 -2.82 -3.49
C LEU A 115 0.79 -1.78 -4.10
N ASN A 116 1.16 -1.26 -5.25
CA ASN A 116 0.39 -0.30 -6.00
C ASN A 116 -0.54 -1.00 -7.00
N LEU A 117 -1.84 -0.90 -6.78
CA LEU A 117 -2.88 -1.30 -7.73
C LEU A 117 -3.15 -0.12 -8.66
N HIS A 118 -2.76 -0.26 -9.93
CA HIS A 118 -2.87 0.80 -10.92
C HIS A 118 -4.27 0.93 -11.47
N ASP A 119 -4.72 2.19 -11.58
CA ASP A 119 -5.93 2.60 -12.27
C ASP A 119 -7.16 1.73 -11.97
N ILE A 120 -7.46 1.57 -10.68
CA ILE A 120 -8.60 0.77 -10.23
C ILE A 120 -9.94 1.42 -10.58
N GLY A 121 -9.95 2.73 -10.80
CA GLY A 121 -11.15 3.50 -11.13
C GLY A 121 -11.76 3.11 -12.47
N ASN A 122 -10.94 2.76 -13.46
CA ASN A 122 -11.37 2.40 -14.81
C ASN A 122 -11.64 0.91 -15.01
N LYS A 123 -11.33 0.06 -14.01
CA LYS A 123 -11.60 -1.38 -14.07
C LYS A 123 -13.01 -1.71 -13.61
N ASN A 124 -13.69 -2.60 -14.33
CA ASN A 124 -14.93 -3.21 -13.85
C ASN A 124 -14.62 -4.27 -12.76
N LEU A 125 -15.65 -4.86 -12.14
CA LEU A 125 -15.48 -5.82 -11.04
C LEU A 125 -14.72 -7.09 -11.45
N VAL A 126 -14.92 -7.58 -12.66
CA VAL A 126 -14.23 -8.77 -13.18
C VAL A 126 -12.75 -8.44 -13.39
N GLU A 127 -12.46 -7.41 -14.16
CA GLU A 127 -11.10 -6.94 -14.45
C GLU A 127 -10.31 -6.63 -13.16
N LEU A 128 -10.96 -6.00 -12.18
CA LEU A 128 -10.32 -5.70 -10.90
C LEU A 128 -10.03 -6.96 -10.10
N THR A 129 -10.95 -7.96 -10.13
CA THR A 129 -10.75 -9.24 -9.44
C THR A 129 -9.59 -10.03 -10.07
N GLU A 130 -9.55 -10.11 -11.40
CA GLU A 130 -8.48 -10.78 -12.15
C GLU A 130 -7.14 -10.07 -11.95
N TYR A 131 -7.13 -8.74 -11.97
CA TYR A 131 -5.93 -7.95 -11.72
C TYR A 131 -5.36 -8.18 -10.31
N ILE A 132 -6.20 -8.21 -9.28
CA ILE A 132 -5.78 -8.52 -7.91
C ILE A 132 -5.19 -9.94 -7.83
N ALA A 133 -5.82 -10.92 -8.49
CA ALA A 133 -5.31 -12.30 -8.54
C ALA A 133 -3.95 -12.37 -9.27
N ASP A 134 -3.79 -11.66 -10.38
CA ASP A 134 -2.53 -11.58 -11.11
C ASP A 134 -1.40 -10.95 -10.28
N VAL A 135 -1.68 -9.86 -9.57
CA VAL A 135 -0.70 -9.26 -8.62
C VAL A 135 -0.28 -10.30 -7.58
N GLY A 136 -1.23 -11.05 -7.00
CA GLY A 136 -0.93 -12.13 -6.06
C GLY A 136 -0.05 -13.23 -6.66
N ARG A 137 -0.26 -13.62 -7.92
CA ARG A 137 0.57 -14.58 -8.65
C ARG A 137 2.00 -14.05 -8.84
N ARG A 138 2.15 -12.81 -9.26
CA ARG A 138 3.45 -12.18 -9.52
C ARG A 138 4.32 -12.02 -8.28
N ILE A 139 3.70 -11.89 -7.09
CA ILE A 139 4.43 -11.89 -5.81
C ILE A 139 5.27 -13.17 -5.66
N GLY A 140 4.71 -14.34 -6.01
CA GLY A 140 5.40 -15.62 -5.90
C GLY A 140 6.67 -15.75 -6.74
N ASN A 141 6.75 -15.00 -7.84
CA ASN A 141 7.89 -14.98 -8.76
C ASN A 141 8.89 -13.84 -8.49
N THR A 142 8.67 -13.08 -7.41
CA THR A 142 9.45 -11.85 -7.16
C THR A 142 10.38 -12.01 -5.97
N ASP A 143 11.66 -11.70 -6.15
CA ASP A 143 12.55 -11.41 -5.03
C ASP A 143 12.28 -9.99 -4.53
N LEU A 144 11.59 -9.93 -3.38
CA LEU A 144 11.13 -8.68 -2.80
C LEU A 144 12.27 -7.78 -2.30
N ASN A 145 13.40 -8.37 -1.85
CA ASN A 145 14.57 -7.58 -1.46
C ASN A 145 15.19 -6.89 -2.68
N GLU A 146 15.29 -7.60 -3.81
CA GLU A 146 15.85 -7.05 -5.04
C GLU A 146 14.99 -5.92 -5.60
N VAL A 147 13.65 -6.10 -5.68
CA VAL A 147 12.76 -5.05 -6.20
C VAL A 147 12.68 -3.84 -5.26
N MET A 148 12.59 -4.05 -3.93
CA MET A 148 12.60 -2.95 -2.97
C MET A 148 13.94 -2.20 -2.95
N PHE A 149 15.05 -2.90 -3.12
CA PHE A 149 16.35 -2.27 -3.25
C PHE A 149 16.41 -1.39 -4.51
N SER A 150 15.89 -1.86 -5.63
CA SER A 150 15.82 -1.11 -6.88
C SER A 150 15.03 0.20 -6.73
N VAL A 151 13.86 0.16 -6.05
CA VAL A 151 13.05 1.34 -5.73
C VAL A 151 13.81 2.30 -4.80
N SER A 152 14.40 1.77 -3.73
CA SER A 152 15.18 2.58 -2.78
C SER A 152 16.37 3.29 -3.42
N MET A 153 17.05 2.63 -4.36
CA MET A 153 18.14 3.23 -5.14
C MET A 153 17.66 4.35 -6.04
N HIS A 154 16.52 4.15 -6.71
CA HIS A 154 15.92 5.18 -7.56
C HIS A 154 15.55 6.43 -6.77
N ASP A 155 14.93 6.28 -5.60
CA ASP A 155 14.60 7.39 -4.70
C ASP A 155 15.86 8.10 -4.17
N THR A 156 16.92 7.34 -3.94
CA THR A 156 18.21 7.90 -3.56
C THR A 156 18.79 8.78 -4.67
N ILE A 157 18.70 8.34 -5.93
CA ILE A 157 19.13 9.12 -7.10
C ILE A 157 18.26 10.37 -7.28
N LYS A 158 16.93 10.25 -7.12
CA LYS A 158 16.01 11.42 -7.14
C LYS A 158 16.39 12.46 -6.07
N LYS A 159 16.73 12.02 -4.84
CA LYS A 159 17.16 12.91 -3.75
C LYS A 159 18.50 13.57 -4.05
N LEU A 160 19.42 12.87 -4.70
CA LEU A 160 20.71 13.41 -5.14
C LEU A 160 20.49 14.56 -6.17
N LYS A 161 19.62 14.33 -7.17
CA LYS A 161 19.24 15.37 -8.15
C LYS A 161 18.59 16.60 -7.53
N LYS A 162 17.92 16.44 -6.36
CA LYS A 162 17.33 17.54 -5.58
C LYS A 162 18.34 18.20 -4.60
N GLY A 163 19.64 17.89 -4.71
CA GLY A 163 20.72 18.49 -3.89
C GLY A 163 20.79 17.98 -2.44
N LYS A 164 20.07 16.89 -2.08
CA LYS A 164 20.05 16.33 -0.72
C LYS A 164 21.26 15.38 -0.46
N ILE A 165 22.49 15.85 -0.73
CA ILE A 165 23.72 15.04 -0.73
C ILE A 165 23.97 14.36 0.63
N ILE A 166 23.83 15.09 1.72
CA ILE A 166 24.08 14.55 3.09
C ILE A 166 23.14 13.39 3.39
N GLN A 167 21.84 13.53 3.08
CA GLN A 167 20.86 12.45 3.28
C GLN A 167 21.18 11.23 2.43
N VAL A 168 21.67 11.42 1.20
CA VAL A 168 22.08 10.34 0.31
C VAL A 168 23.26 9.59 0.88
N LEU A 169 24.30 10.29 1.35
CA LEU A 169 25.47 9.68 1.99
C LEU A 169 25.08 8.89 3.24
N GLN A 170 24.27 9.45 4.12
CA GLN A 170 23.76 8.77 5.32
C GLN A 170 22.98 7.48 4.98
N ARG A 171 22.10 7.53 3.95
CA ARG A 171 21.39 6.35 3.46
C ARG A 171 22.31 5.27 2.89
N LEU A 172 23.32 5.66 2.11
CA LEU A 172 24.29 4.73 1.55
C LEU A 172 25.11 4.05 2.64
N ILE A 173 25.59 4.80 3.64
CA ILE A 173 26.27 4.24 4.81
C ILE A 173 25.33 3.25 5.52
N GLY A 174 24.11 3.65 5.86
CA GLY A 174 23.13 2.81 6.56
C GLY A 174 22.68 1.56 5.81
N SER A 175 22.78 1.53 4.46
CA SER A 175 22.36 0.39 3.65
C SER A 175 23.49 -0.54 3.19
N LYS A 176 24.74 -0.06 3.16
CA LYS A 176 25.87 -0.82 2.60
C LYS A 176 26.93 -1.24 3.63
N THR A 177 26.84 -0.77 4.88
CA THR A 177 27.88 -1.01 5.89
C THR A 177 27.41 -1.88 7.06
N GLY A 178 28.32 -2.69 7.61
CA GLY A 178 28.15 -3.44 8.84
C GLY A 178 26.98 -4.45 8.85
N LYS A 179 26.44 -4.69 10.04
CA LYS A 179 25.32 -5.62 10.28
C LYS A 179 24.00 -5.16 9.64
N HIS A 180 23.92 -3.92 9.16
CA HIS A 180 22.76 -3.30 8.54
C HIS A 180 22.75 -3.39 7.02
N LYS A 181 23.69 -4.14 6.43
CA LYS A 181 23.80 -4.30 4.99
C LYS A 181 22.57 -4.99 4.42
N VAL A 182 21.95 -4.36 3.41
CA VAL A 182 20.85 -4.95 2.66
C VAL A 182 21.36 -6.10 1.78
N ARG A 183 20.71 -7.27 1.88
CA ARG A 183 21.00 -8.41 1.00
C ARG A 183 20.31 -8.17 -0.34
N THR A 184 21.04 -8.36 -1.41
CA THR A 184 20.57 -8.32 -2.80
C THR A 184 21.10 -9.54 -3.55
N LEU A 185 20.42 -9.92 -4.61
CA LEU A 185 20.85 -11.02 -5.48
C LEU A 185 22.20 -10.71 -6.14
N LYS A 186 23.00 -11.75 -6.39
CA LYS A 186 24.31 -11.65 -7.03
C LYS A 186 24.54 -12.77 -8.04
N GLY A 187 25.47 -12.53 -8.97
CA GLY A 187 25.93 -13.54 -9.92
C GLY A 187 24.79 -14.21 -10.69
N GLU A 188 24.78 -15.53 -10.70
CA GLU A 188 23.80 -16.34 -11.44
C GLU A 188 22.38 -16.23 -10.89
N GLU A 189 22.19 -16.08 -9.56
CA GLU A 189 20.86 -15.85 -8.96
C GLU A 189 20.21 -14.57 -9.50
N LYS A 190 21.02 -13.50 -9.64
CA LYS A 190 20.53 -12.24 -10.20
C LYS A 190 20.17 -12.38 -11.68
N LYS A 191 20.97 -13.09 -12.46
CA LYS A 191 20.67 -13.36 -13.87
C LYS A 191 19.39 -14.19 -14.02
N ALA A 192 19.24 -15.25 -13.21
CA ALA A 192 18.03 -16.09 -13.20
C ALA A 192 16.78 -15.29 -12.85
N TYR A 193 16.84 -14.42 -11.84
CA TYR A 193 15.73 -13.55 -11.48
C TYR A 193 15.33 -12.59 -12.62
N TYR A 194 16.30 -11.94 -13.25
CA TYR A 194 16.02 -11.01 -14.35
C TYR A 194 15.69 -11.69 -15.68
N SER A 195 15.86 -13.02 -15.81
CA SER A 195 15.34 -13.79 -16.94
C SER A 195 13.82 -14.03 -16.85
N ILE A 196 13.21 -13.89 -15.66
CA ILE A 196 11.76 -13.93 -15.51
C ILE A 196 11.16 -12.70 -16.22
N PRO A 197 10.21 -12.88 -17.15
CA PRO A 197 9.58 -11.77 -17.85
C PRO A 197 8.97 -10.74 -16.88
N GLU A 198 8.99 -9.47 -17.23
CA GLU A 198 8.48 -8.40 -16.36
C GLU A 198 6.98 -8.54 -16.05
N HIS A 199 6.20 -9.09 -16.97
CA HIS A 199 4.77 -9.35 -16.76
C HIS A 199 4.48 -10.50 -15.78
N ASP A 200 5.47 -11.35 -15.49
CA ASP A 200 5.36 -12.47 -14.56
C ASP A 200 5.94 -12.21 -13.17
N ARG A 201 6.57 -11.08 -12.94
CA ARG A 201 7.09 -10.64 -11.65
C ARG A 201 6.67 -9.22 -11.32
N LEU A 202 6.76 -8.84 -10.03
CA LEU A 202 6.57 -7.45 -9.66
C LEU A 202 7.74 -6.60 -10.15
N THR A 203 7.40 -5.42 -10.59
CA THR A 203 8.33 -4.39 -11.04
C THR A 203 8.38 -3.23 -10.07
N LYS A 204 9.24 -2.27 -10.35
CA LYS A 204 9.30 -1.03 -9.60
C LYS A 204 7.94 -0.30 -9.56
N LYS A 205 7.16 -0.33 -10.65
CA LYS A 205 5.85 0.33 -10.74
C LYS A 205 4.87 -0.25 -9.71
N ASP A 206 4.90 -1.55 -9.50
CA ASP A 206 4.03 -2.25 -8.54
C ASP A 206 4.39 -1.94 -7.07
N ILE A 207 5.57 -1.36 -6.80
CA ILE A 207 6.08 -1.03 -5.46
C ILE A 207 6.07 0.48 -5.20
N GLU A 208 6.09 1.31 -6.26
CA GLU A 208 5.99 2.76 -6.12
C GLU A 208 4.66 3.15 -5.47
N GLN A 209 4.68 4.25 -4.75
CA GLN A 209 3.50 4.75 -4.06
C GLN A 209 2.40 5.16 -5.04
N GLY A 210 1.17 4.72 -4.78
CA GLY A 210 -0.03 5.15 -5.49
C GLY A 210 -0.49 6.55 -5.09
N THR A 211 -1.64 6.96 -5.60
CA THR A 211 -2.23 8.27 -5.29
C THR A 211 -2.88 8.31 -3.92
N VAL A 212 -3.38 7.16 -3.43
CA VAL A 212 -3.99 6.98 -2.11
C VAL A 212 -3.51 5.67 -1.46
N THR A 213 -3.61 5.58 -0.14
CA THR A 213 -3.34 4.33 0.60
C THR A 213 -4.63 3.75 1.14
N ILE A 214 -4.86 2.45 0.92
CA ILE A 214 -5.96 1.69 1.53
C ILE A 214 -5.39 0.48 2.25
N SER A 215 -5.62 0.39 3.56
CA SER A 215 -5.25 -0.77 4.37
C SER A 215 -6.51 -1.52 4.79
N ASN A 216 -6.71 -2.74 4.27
CA ASN A 216 -7.84 -3.58 4.64
C ASN A 216 -7.45 -4.60 5.71
N LEU A 217 -7.48 -4.16 6.97
CA LEU A 217 -7.22 -5.00 8.13
C LEU A 217 -8.26 -6.12 8.29
N GLY A 218 -9.49 -5.89 7.85
CA GLY A 218 -10.57 -6.87 7.89
C GLY A 218 -10.35 -8.07 6.99
N SER A 219 -9.62 -7.94 5.89
CA SER A 219 -9.24 -9.07 5.04
C SER A 219 -8.11 -9.90 5.65
N ILE A 220 -7.28 -9.28 6.46
CA ILE A 220 -6.09 -9.87 7.10
C ILE A 220 -6.46 -10.55 8.42
N HIS A 221 -7.24 -9.87 9.25
CA HIS A 221 -7.60 -10.28 10.60
C HIS A 221 -9.12 -10.31 10.78
N ARG A 222 -9.79 -11.28 10.13
CA ARG A 222 -11.26 -11.39 10.09
C ARG A 222 -11.93 -11.48 11.47
N ASN A 223 -11.24 -12.03 12.47
CA ASN A 223 -11.76 -12.22 13.82
C ASN A 223 -11.38 -11.08 14.78
N GLN A 224 -10.70 -10.06 14.31
CA GLN A 224 -10.30 -8.94 15.16
C GLN A 224 -11.50 -8.06 15.49
N LYS A 225 -11.68 -7.78 16.78
CA LYS A 225 -12.76 -6.91 17.29
C LYS A 225 -12.31 -5.46 17.53
N GLY A 226 -11.07 -5.15 17.23
CA GLY A 226 -10.51 -3.81 17.39
C GLY A 226 -10.79 -2.91 16.20
N MET A 227 -10.57 -1.62 16.39
CA MET A 227 -10.60 -0.60 15.33
C MET A 227 -9.22 0.05 15.18
N CYS A 228 -8.80 0.25 13.95
CA CYS A 228 -7.69 1.14 13.64
C CYS A 228 -8.25 2.57 13.55
N PHE A 229 -7.87 3.43 14.47
CA PHE A 229 -8.34 4.81 14.52
C PHE A 229 -7.53 5.74 13.61
N LEU A 230 -6.32 5.38 13.28
CA LEU A 230 -5.44 6.19 12.46
C LEU A 230 -4.59 5.27 11.59
N LEU A 231 -4.56 5.56 10.30
CA LEU A 231 -3.60 5.06 9.34
C LEU A 231 -2.74 6.24 8.91
N GLU A 232 -1.43 6.08 8.99
CA GLU A 232 -0.50 7.14 8.61
C GLU A 232 -0.65 7.49 7.13
N ILE A 233 -0.78 8.78 6.85
CA ILE A 233 -0.74 9.32 5.50
C ILE A 233 0.72 9.40 5.08
N ILE A 234 1.11 8.66 4.09
CA ILE A 234 2.49 8.64 3.61
C ILE A 234 2.70 9.77 2.59
N PRO A 235 3.63 10.71 2.86
CA PRO A 235 3.87 11.80 1.91
C PRO A 235 4.22 11.29 0.51
N PRO A 236 3.72 11.90 -0.57
CA PRO A 236 2.97 13.15 -0.64
C PRO A 236 1.43 13.00 -0.63
N GLN A 237 0.86 11.83 -0.31
CA GLN A 237 -0.59 11.60 -0.32
C GLN A 237 -1.31 12.52 0.67
N VAL A 238 -2.59 12.80 0.42
CA VAL A 238 -3.47 13.58 1.30
C VAL A 238 -4.45 12.69 2.08
N THR A 239 -4.63 11.44 1.65
CA THR A 239 -5.64 10.53 2.20
C THR A 239 -5.09 9.13 2.41
N ALA A 240 -5.45 8.52 3.52
CA ALA A 240 -5.26 7.10 3.80
C ALA A 240 -6.55 6.54 4.42
N ILE A 241 -6.98 5.35 3.99
CA ILE A 241 -8.22 4.70 4.45
C ILE A 241 -7.88 3.37 5.12
N ALA A 242 -8.27 3.23 6.39
CA ALA A 242 -8.23 1.95 7.11
C ALA A 242 -9.62 1.29 7.08
N VAL A 243 -9.71 0.09 6.51
CA VAL A 243 -10.92 -0.72 6.52
C VAL A 243 -10.78 -1.79 7.59
N ASN A 244 -11.65 -1.75 8.58
CA ASN A 244 -11.62 -2.69 9.70
C ASN A 244 -12.44 -3.95 9.42
N ALA A 245 -12.33 -4.96 10.30
CA ALA A 245 -13.12 -6.17 10.19
C ALA A 245 -14.61 -5.88 10.43
N ILE A 246 -15.48 -6.59 9.69
CA ILE A 246 -16.93 -6.54 9.89
C ILE A 246 -17.26 -7.13 11.27
N GLN A 247 -18.00 -6.39 12.07
CA GLN A 247 -18.37 -6.75 13.43
C GLN A 247 -19.89 -6.71 13.59
N LYS A 248 -20.43 -7.62 14.40
CA LYS A 248 -21.83 -7.54 14.84
C LYS A 248 -21.92 -6.58 16.02
N LYS A 249 -22.70 -5.52 15.88
CA LYS A 249 -22.94 -4.52 16.92
C LYS A 249 -24.45 -4.26 17.05
N PRO A 250 -24.97 -3.94 18.24
CA PRO A 250 -26.31 -3.39 18.38
C PRO A 250 -26.34 -2.01 17.74
N VAL A 251 -27.36 -1.76 16.92
CA VAL A 251 -27.57 -0.45 16.28
C VAL A 251 -29.00 0.01 16.52
N VAL A 252 -29.22 1.31 16.63
CA VAL A 252 -30.55 1.89 16.70
C VAL A 252 -31.07 2.05 15.28
N VAL A 253 -32.19 1.42 14.99
CA VAL A 253 -32.88 1.56 13.70
C VAL A 253 -34.11 2.41 13.92
N TYR A 254 -34.23 3.53 13.20
CA TYR A 254 -35.47 4.29 13.12
C TYR A 254 -36.37 3.62 12.07
N LEU A 255 -37.53 3.16 12.53
CA LEU A 255 -38.57 2.53 11.68
C LEU A 255 -39.37 3.60 10.93
#